data_e62d553402a2f38bd53a8096bc6e6d41
#
_entry.id   e62d553402a2f38bd53a8096bc6e6d41
#
_cell.length_a   1.000
_cell.length_b   1.000
_cell.length_c   1.000
_cell.angle_alpha   90.00
_cell.angle_beta   90.00
_cell.angle_gamma   90.00
#
_symmetry.space_group_name_H-M   'P 1'
#
loop_
_entity.id
_entity.type
_entity.pdbx_description
1 polymer ?
#
loop_
_entity_poly.entity_id
_entity_poly.type
_entity_poly.pdbx_seq_one_letter_code
_entity_poly.pdbx_strand_id
1 'polypeptide(L)'
;MSLDLSGAQLDQLRVFAGHLTNCCFDNASLLSTRLWGSAITDCTFQRADLRSSALGTGEWHGHRNTWQRVAFDRANLREVTFTAAVLDDCTFEKTSKQLMFVDCEIHDCTFTGQLSTLAIDGRGHRYPVDPSAISADFRDASVREFSIMGYRLDRVHLPRQEDIVVLHRYPTVLRNAAAWLKRPDATEAERRWSGMFDYTLGAPGAEDSDYCFDLNGYGDPELIAVASRALAHAHGASLT
;
A
#
# COMPACT_ATOMS: atom_id res chain seq x y z
N MET A 1 -29.63 -9.23 -3.18
CA MET A 1 -29.73 -10.62 -3.69
C MET A 1 -28.37 -11.23 -3.48
N SER A 2 -28.29 -12.34 -2.81
CA SER A 2 -27.03 -13.07 -2.62
C SER A 2 -26.78 -13.89 -3.90
N LEU A 3 -25.58 -13.78 -4.48
CA LEU A 3 -25.20 -14.49 -5.68
C LEU A 3 -23.97 -15.34 -5.38
N ASP A 4 -24.07 -16.65 -5.59
CA ASP A 4 -22.93 -17.54 -5.48
C ASP A 4 -22.30 -17.73 -6.87
N LEU A 5 -21.09 -17.19 -7.03
CA LEU A 5 -20.25 -17.28 -8.21
C LEU A 5 -18.93 -18.04 -7.90
N SER A 6 -18.97 -18.89 -6.87
CA SER A 6 -17.79 -19.69 -6.49
C SER A 6 -17.32 -20.55 -7.65
N GLY A 7 -16.00 -20.49 -7.94
CA GLY A 7 -15.39 -21.23 -9.05
C GLY A 7 -15.76 -20.76 -10.45
N ALA A 8 -16.52 -19.66 -10.59
CA ALA A 8 -16.91 -19.14 -11.90
C ALA A 8 -15.71 -18.61 -12.70
N GLN A 9 -15.79 -18.70 -14.02
CA GLN A 9 -14.82 -18.15 -14.97
C GLN A 9 -15.31 -16.78 -15.45
N LEU A 10 -14.79 -15.71 -14.85
CA LEU A 10 -15.24 -14.33 -15.05
C LEU A 10 -14.09 -13.42 -15.49
N ASP A 11 -13.13 -13.97 -16.22
CA ASP A 11 -11.97 -13.21 -16.68
C ASP A 11 -12.37 -12.01 -17.51
N GLN A 12 -11.61 -10.91 -17.32
CA GLN A 12 -11.84 -9.63 -17.98
C GLN A 12 -13.19 -8.98 -17.66
N LEU A 13 -13.80 -9.34 -16.52
CA LEU A 13 -15.04 -8.72 -16.05
C LEU A 13 -14.90 -7.19 -15.99
N ARG A 14 -15.90 -6.51 -16.48
CA ARG A 14 -16.00 -5.05 -16.46
C ARG A 14 -17.28 -4.64 -15.74
N VAL A 15 -17.17 -3.87 -14.67
CA VAL A 15 -18.32 -3.40 -13.90
C VAL A 15 -18.27 -1.87 -13.80
N PHE A 16 -19.35 -1.23 -14.19
CA PHE A 16 -19.51 0.22 -14.15
C PHE A 16 -20.69 0.56 -13.24
N ALA A 17 -20.45 1.39 -12.22
CA ALA A 17 -21.46 1.83 -11.26
C ALA A 17 -22.29 0.65 -10.68
N GLY A 18 -21.63 -0.50 -10.50
CA GLY A 18 -22.29 -1.72 -10.02
C GLY A 18 -22.44 -1.73 -8.49
N HIS A 19 -23.46 -2.44 -8.02
CA HIS A 19 -23.64 -2.72 -6.60
C HIS A 19 -23.65 -4.23 -6.39
N LEU A 20 -22.57 -4.76 -5.83
CA LEU A 20 -22.41 -6.16 -5.49
C LEU A 20 -22.54 -6.32 -3.97
N THR A 21 -23.54 -7.05 -3.52
CA THR A 21 -23.81 -7.22 -2.08
C THR A 21 -24.09 -8.68 -1.77
N ASN A 22 -23.43 -9.20 -0.74
CA ASN A 22 -23.54 -10.59 -0.30
C ASN A 22 -23.23 -11.59 -1.44
N CYS A 23 -22.19 -11.31 -2.24
CA CYS A 23 -21.78 -12.18 -3.33
C CYS A 23 -20.56 -13.01 -2.92
N CYS A 24 -20.54 -14.28 -3.32
CA CYS A 24 -19.40 -15.17 -3.13
C CYS A 24 -18.68 -15.38 -4.47
N PHE A 25 -17.40 -14.99 -4.52
CA PHE A 25 -16.49 -15.21 -5.65
C PHE A 25 -15.34 -16.16 -5.30
N ASP A 26 -15.53 -17.01 -4.28
CA ASP A 26 -14.49 -17.88 -3.78
C ASP A 26 -14.01 -18.86 -4.88
N ASN A 27 -12.70 -18.98 -5.02
CA ASN A 27 -12.05 -19.78 -6.06
C ASN A 27 -12.42 -19.37 -7.51
N ALA A 28 -13.06 -18.22 -7.74
CA ALA A 28 -13.39 -17.76 -9.09
C ALA A 28 -12.14 -17.26 -9.82
N SER A 29 -12.14 -17.38 -11.15
CA SER A 29 -11.18 -16.71 -12.03
C SER A 29 -11.73 -15.35 -12.43
N LEU A 30 -11.01 -14.30 -12.07
CA LEU A 30 -11.35 -12.88 -12.27
C LEU A 30 -10.16 -12.12 -12.85
N LEU A 31 -9.35 -12.79 -13.67
CA LEU A 31 -8.15 -12.20 -14.29
C LEU A 31 -8.48 -10.91 -15.04
N SER A 32 -7.67 -9.90 -14.85
CA SER A 32 -7.79 -8.62 -15.55
C SER A 32 -9.15 -7.94 -15.38
N THR A 33 -9.82 -8.16 -14.27
CA THR A 33 -11.09 -7.51 -13.91
C THR A 33 -10.88 -6.01 -13.70
N ARG A 34 -11.86 -5.22 -14.08
CA ARG A 34 -11.84 -3.76 -13.86
C ARG A 34 -13.17 -3.27 -13.36
N LEU A 35 -13.14 -2.42 -12.33
CA LEU A 35 -14.31 -1.86 -11.68
C LEU A 35 -14.23 -0.34 -11.70
N TRP A 36 -15.33 0.34 -12.02
CA TRP A 36 -15.44 1.79 -12.03
C TRP A 36 -16.68 2.25 -11.26
N GLY A 37 -16.49 3.13 -10.26
CA GLY A 37 -17.57 3.73 -9.50
C GLY A 37 -18.51 2.71 -8.85
N SER A 38 -17.99 1.55 -8.48
CA SER A 38 -18.79 0.42 -8.01
C SER A 38 -18.69 0.25 -6.50
N ALA A 39 -19.77 -0.21 -5.88
CA ALA A 39 -19.84 -0.55 -4.46
C ALA A 39 -19.91 -2.07 -4.26
N ILE A 40 -18.95 -2.60 -3.48
CA ILE A 40 -18.84 -4.02 -3.17
C ILE A 40 -18.95 -4.15 -1.65
N THR A 41 -19.98 -4.86 -1.19
CA THR A 41 -20.31 -4.94 0.24
C THR A 41 -20.60 -6.38 0.63
N ASP A 42 -20.08 -6.83 1.78
CA ASP A 42 -20.30 -8.17 2.33
C ASP A 42 -19.98 -9.29 1.32
N CYS A 43 -18.90 -9.15 0.55
CA CYS A 43 -18.50 -10.10 -0.48
C CYS A 43 -17.24 -10.87 -0.09
N THR A 44 -17.09 -12.08 -0.66
CA THR A 44 -15.89 -12.91 -0.44
C THR A 44 -15.21 -13.23 -1.77
N PHE A 45 -13.86 -13.18 -1.73
CA PHE A 45 -12.97 -13.51 -2.85
C PHE A 45 -11.88 -14.49 -2.39
N GLN A 46 -12.21 -15.40 -1.47
CA GLN A 46 -11.24 -16.33 -0.92
C GLN A 46 -10.66 -17.22 -2.02
N ARG A 47 -9.32 -17.25 -2.15
CA ARG A 47 -8.60 -18.00 -3.18
C ARG A 47 -9.02 -17.64 -4.62
N ALA A 48 -9.70 -16.52 -4.84
CA ALA A 48 -9.99 -16.04 -6.19
C ALA A 48 -8.71 -15.61 -6.91
N ASP A 49 -8.67 -15.77 -8.21
CA ASP A 49 -7.57 -15.30 -9.04
C ASP A 49 -7.90 -13.93 -9.65
N LEU A 50 -7.38 -12.87 -9.04
CA LEU A 50 -7.60 -11.47 -9.40
C LEU A 50 -6.37 -10.84 -10.08
N ARG A 51 -5.41 -11.63 -10.55
CA ARG A 51 -4.17 -11.11 -11.14
C ARG A 51 -4.41 -10.05 -12.20
N SER A 52 -3.53 -9.05 -12.21
CA SER A 52 -3.53 -7.94 -13.18
C SER A 52 -4.86 -7.17 -13.24
N SER A 53 -5.60 -7.16 -12.13
CA SER A 53 -6.88 -6.45 -12.02
C SER A 53 -6.69 -5.03 -11.50
N ALA A 54 -7.57 -4.12 -11.94
CA ALA A 54 -7.69 -2.78 -11.40
C ALA A 54 -9.01 -2.66 -10.63
N LEU A 55 -8.90 -2.78 -9.31
CA LEU A 55 -10.03 -2.82 -8.37
C LEU A 55 -10.38 -1.43 -7.81
N GLY A 56 -9.56 -0.44 -8.13
CA GLY A 56 -9.83 0.99 -8.00
C GLY A 56 -9.26 1.63 -9.25
N THR A 57 -10.05 2.35 -10.00
CA THR A 57 -9.63 2.96 -11.28
C THR A 57 -9.75 4.48 -11.26
N GLY A 58 -9.74 5.06 -10.04
CA GLY A 58 -10.04 6.44 -9.83
C GLY A 58 -11.55 6.70 -9.73
N GLU A 59 -11.96 7.91 -10.05
CA GLU A 59 -13.37 8.29 -10.01
C GLU A 59 -14.04 8.03 -11.36
N TRP A 60 -15.27 7.53 -11.29
CA TRP A 60 -16.16 7.36 -12.43
C TRP A 60 -17.41 8.21 -12.21
N HIS A 61 -17.58 9.29 -12.99
CA HIS A 61 -18.68 10.26 -12.80
C HIS A 61 -18.79 10.79 -11.35
N GLY A 62 -17.63 11.04 -10.70
CA GLY A 62 -17.57 11.51 -9.33
C GLY A 62 -17.73 10.40 -8.27
N HIS A 63 -17.82 9.12 -8.67
CA HIS A 63 -17.92 7.99 -7.77
C HIS A 63 -16.61 7.17 -7.72
N ARG A 64 -16.11 6.94 -6.52
CA ARG A 64 -14.98 6.04 -6.25
C ARG A 64 -15.48 4.60 -6.08
N ASN A 65 -14.61 3.63 -6.29
CA ASN A 65 -14.93 2.25 -5.88
C ASN A 65 -14.90 2.16 -4.35
N THR A 66 -15.91 1.53 -3.77
CA THR A 66 -16.01 1.29 -2.33
C THR A 66 -16.04 -0.21 -2.05
N TRP A 67 -15.27 -0.63 -1.05
CA TRP A 67 -15.14 -2.00 -0.61
C TRP A 67 -15.45 -2.04 0.88
N GLN A 68 -16.54 -2.67 1.28
CA GLN A 68 -16.96 -2.70 2.67
C GLN A 68 -17.19 -4.14 3.15
N ARG A 69 -16.50 -4.55 4.18
CA ARG A 69 -16.55 -5.91 4.75
C ARG A 69 -16.29 -6.99 3.70
N VAL A 70 -15.20 -6.82 2.96
CA VAL A 70 -14.83 -7.74 1.88
C VAL A 70 -13.61 -8.56 2.29
N ALA A 71 -13.70 -9.87 2.09
CA ALA A 71 -12.60 -10.81 2.37
C ALA A 71 -11.83 -11.18 1.10
N PHE A 72 -10.52 -10.86 1.10
CA PHE A 72 -9.57 -11.25 0.04
C PHE A 72 -8.61 -12.35 0.49
N ASP A 73 -9.01 -13.17 1.47
CA ASP A 73 -8.13 -14.12 2.11
C ASP A 73 -7.61 -15.18 1.14
N ARG A 74 -6.28 -15.28 1.03
CA ARG A 74 -5.58 -16.17 0.09
C ARG A 74 -5.90 -15.92 -1.37
N ALA A 75 -6.52 -14.78 -1.72
CA ALA A 75 -6.71 -14.39 -3.10
C ALA A 75 -5.36 -14.13 -3.77
N ASN A 76 -5.27 -14.46 -5.05
CA ASN A 76 -4.12 -14.13 -5.86
C ASN A 76 -4.25 -12.68 -6.36
N LEU A 77 -3.68 -11.75 -5.61
CA LEU A 77 -3.71 -10.30 -5.87
C LEU A 77 -2.44 -9.80 -6.59
N ARG A 78 -1.71 -10.67 -7.27
CA ARG A 78 -0.49 -10.27 -7.99
C ARG A 78 -0.80 -9.23 -9.07
N GLU A 79 -0.07 -8.11 -9.04
CA GLU A 79 -0.26 -6.99 -9.96
C GLU A 79 -1.67 -6.35 -9.86
N VAL A 80 -2.29 -6.44 -8.69
CA VAL A 80 -3.55 -5.75 -8.43
C VAL A 80 -3.27 -4.34 -7.94
N THR A 81 -4.06 -3.40 -8.44
CA THR A 81 -4.05 -2.02 -7.97
C THR A 81 -5.42 -1.58 -7.47
N PHE A 82 -5.41 -0.90 -6.32
CA PHE A 82 -6.51 -0.08 -5.86
C PHE A 82 -6.08 1.38 -6.01
N THR A 83 -6.76 2.15 -6.85
CA THR A 83 -6.48 3.57 -7.04
C THR A 83 -7.70 4.39 -6.68
N ALA A 84 -7.54 5.35 -5.77
CA ALA A 84 -8.61 6.20 -5.25
C ALA A 84 -9.83 5.41 -4.73
N ALA A 85 -9.61 4.21 -4.23
CA ALA A 85 -10.66 3.38 -3.63
C ALA A 85 -10.88 3.75 -2.16
N VAL A 86 -12.06 3.44 -1.66
CA VAL A 86 -12.37 3.46 -0.22
C VAL A 86 -12.51 2.01 0.23
N LEU A 87 -11.72 1.60 1.21
CA LEU A 87 -11.77 0.27 1.81
C LEU A 87 -12.16 0.41 3.28
N ASP A 88 -13.15 -0.34 3.72
CA ASP A 88 -13.67 -0.31 5.08
C ASP A 88 -13.91 -1.74 5.58
N ASP A 89 -13.29 -2.10 6.71
CA ASP A 89 -13.40 -3.43 7.33
C ASP A 89 -13.10 -4.59 6.35
N CYS A 90 -12.03 -4.44 5.55
CA CYS A 90 -11.61 -5.48 4.61
C CYS A 90 -10.47 -6.34 5.17
N THR A 91 -10.41 -7.62 4.77
CA THR A 91 -9.38 -8.55 5.21
C THR A 91 -8.50 -9.04 4.07
N PHE A 92 -7.19 -9.14 4.34
CA PHE A 92 -6.16 -9.58 3.40
C PHE A 92 -5.24 -10.60 4.09
N GLU A 93 -5.52 -11.90 3.95
CA GLU A 93 -4.66 -12.96 4.49
C GLU A 93 -3.78 -13.57 3.39
N LYS A 94 -2.45 -13.56 3.60
CA LYS A 94 -1.48 -14.22 2.68
C LYS A 94 -1.65 -13.81 1.22
N THR A 95 -1.71 -12.53 0.99
CA THR A 95 -1.82 -12.01 -0.39
C THR A 95 -0.50 -12.15 -1.15
N SER A 96 -0.61 -12.36 -2.44
CA SER A 96 0.53 -12.53 -3.33
C SER A 96 1.23 -11.20 -3.67
N LYS A 97 2.37 -11.32 -4.36
CA LYS A 97 3.29 -10.21 -4.70
C LYS A 97 2.65 -9.08 -5.50
N GLN A 98 3.14 -7.84 -5.27
CA GLN A 98 2.81 -6.63 -6.02
C GLN A 98 1.35 -6.16 -5.85
N LEU A 99 0.94 -5.99 -4.61
CA LEU A 99 -0.31 -5.34 -4.26
C LEU A 99 -0.05 -3.85 -4.00
N MET A 100 -0.80 -2.99 -4.67
CA MET A 100 -0.64 -1.53 -4.56
C MET A 100 -1.96 -0.84 -4.23
N PHE A 101 -1.90 0.03 -3.24
CA PHE A 101 -2.96 0.99 -2.92
C PHE A 101 -2.42 2.39 -3.21
N VAL A 102 -3.07 3.12 -4.12
CA VAL A 102 -2.64 4.47 -4.52
C VAL A 102 -3.78 5.45 -4.27
N ASP A 103 -3.53 6.49 -3.49
CA ASP A 103 -4.50 7.53 -3.16
C ASP A 103 -5.82 6.96 -2.60
N CYS A 104 -5.75 5.91 -1.77
CA CYS A 104 -6.89 5.23 -1.19
C CYS A 104 -7.24 5.78 0.21
N GLU A 105 -8.50 5.64 0.60
CA GLU A 105 -8.91 5.70 2.01
C GLU A 105 -9.01 4.26 2.53
N ILE A 106 -8.39 3.98 3.67
CA ILE A 106 -8.29 2.64 4.24
C ILE A 106 -8.73 2.71 5.70
N HIS A 107 -9.86 2.09 6.02
CA HIS A 107 -10.46 2.14 7.34
C HIS A 107 -10.58 0.72 7.90
N ASP A 108 -10.02 0.51 9.09
CA ASP A 108 -10.14 -0.69 9.92
C ASP A 108 -9.83 -2.01 9.18
N CYS A 109 -8.95 -1.93 8.17
CA CYS A 109 -8.54 -3.09 7.38
C CYS A 109 -7.51 -3.95 8.12
N THR A 110 -7.58 -5.25 7.94
CA THR A 110 -6.68 -6.22 8.58
C THR A 110 -5.84 -6.96 7.54
N PHE A 111 -4.52 -6.97 7.77
CA PHE A 111 -3.54 -7.66 6.93
C PHE A 111 -2.82 -8.71 7.76
N THR A 112 -2.86 -9.98 7.32
CA THR A 112 -2.27 -11.09 8.08
C THR A 112 -1.46 -12.05 7.21
N GLY A 113 -0.62 -12.85 7.85
CA GLY A 113 0.19 -13.85 7.18
C GLY A 113 1.35 -13.24 6.39
N GLN A 114 1.82 -13.93 5.35
CA GLN A 114 2.96 -13.48 4.57
C GLN A 114 2.52 -12.54 3.45
N LEU A 115 3.02 -11.31 3.49
CA LEU A 115 2.76 -10.26 2.48
C LEU A 115 4.09 -9.89 1.82
N SER A 116 4.15 -9.97 0.49
CA SER A 116 5.37 -9.61 -0.26
C SER A 116 5.05 -8.51 -1.26
N THR A 117 5.89 -7.47 -1.31
CA THR A 117 5.74 -6.32 -2.22
C THR A 117 4.38 -5.64 -2.07
N LEU A 118 4.13 -5.09 -0.87
CA LEU A 118 2.95 -4.30 -0.56
C LEU A 118 3.32 -2.82 -0.46
N ALA A 119 2.70 -2.00 -1.29
CA ALA A 119 2.87 -0.55 -1.24
C ALA A 119 1.52 0.16 -1.03
N ILE A 120 1.47 1.05 -0.04
CA ILE A 120 0.35 1.93 0.24
C ILE A 120 0.85 3.36 0.09
N ASP A 121 0.43 4.06 -0.96
CA ASP A 121 0.88 5.40 -1.32
C ASP A 121 -0.29 6.39 -1.32
N GLY A 122 -0.36 7.22 -0.30
CA GLY A 122 -1.39 8.24 -0.09
C GLY A 122 -0.87 9.66 -0.33
N ARG A 123 0.19 9.84 -1.13
CA ARG A 123 0.76 11.17 -1.38
C ARG A 123 -0.11 12.09 -2.21
N GLY A 124 -1.26 11.63 -2.67
CA GLY A 124 -2.21 12.44 -3.44
C GLY A 124 -1.72 12.77 -4.84
N HIS A 125 -1.06 11.81 -5.51
CA HIS A 125 -0.51 11.99 -6.85
C HIS A 125 -1.54 12.45 -7.87
N ARG A 126 -2.72 11.90 -7.77
CA ARG A 126 -3.81 12.15 -8.71
C ARG A 126 -5.11 12.50 -8.01
N TYR A 127 -5.35 11.90 -6.86
CA TYR A 127 -6.55 12.10 -6.05
C TYR A 127 -6.13 12.54 -4.66
N PRO A 128 -6.56 13.73 -4.19
CA PRO A 128 -6.25 14.19 -2.84
C PRO A 128 -6.71 13.16 -1.79
N VAL A 129 -5.84 12.87 -0.83
CA VAL A 129 -6.13 11.99 0.30
C VAL A 129 -5.85 12.74 1.59
N ASP A 130 -6.73 12.64 2.57
CA ASP A 130 -6.46 13.12 3.92
C ASP A 130 -5.39 12.19 4.54
N PRO A 131 -4.27 12.72 5.04
CA PRO A 131 -3.26 11.90 5.69
C PRO A 131 -3.78 11.05 6.86
N SER A 132 -4.91 11.40 7.45
CA SER A 132 -5.56 10.62 8.52
C SER A 132 -6.48 9.49 8.01
N ALA A 133 -6.67 9.37 6.69
CA ALA A 133 -7.57 8.40 6.08
C ALA A 133 -6.98 6.99 6.01
N ILE A 134 -6.21 6.58 7.02
CA ILE A 134 -5.72 5.22 7.18
C ILE A 134 -5.93 4.73 8.62
N SER A 135 -6.55 3.57 8.76
CA SER A 135 -6.48 2.71 9.95
C SER A 135 -6.35 1.26 9.52
N ALA A 136 -5.29 0.59 9.95
CA ALA A 136 -4.99 -0.77 9.49
C ALA A 136 -4.20 -1.55 10.54
N ASP A 137 -4.40 -2.87 10.56
CA ASP A 137 -3.70 -3.78 11.48
C ASP A 137 -2.81 -4.75 10.69
N PHE A 138 -1.49 -4.66 10.93
CA PHE A 138 -0.46 -5.52 10.36
C PHE A 138 0.27 -6.36 11.43
N ARG A 139 -0.17 -6.36 12.70
CA ARG A 139 0.55 -7.01 13.82
C ARG A 139 0.82 -8.49 13.60
N ASP A 140 -0.07 -9.17 12.87
CA ASP A 140 0.01 -10.59 12.56
C ASP A 140 0.47 -10.84 11.10
N ALA A 141 1.00 -9.81 10.45
CA ALA A 141 1.64 -9.91 9.15
C ALA A 141 3.15 -10.10 9.27
N SER A 142 3.71 -10.89 8.36
CA SER A 142 5.13 -10.92 8.04
C SER A 142 5.33 -10.28 6.69
N VAL A 143 6.04 -9.15 6.63
CA VAL A 143 6.15 -8.33 5.42
C VAL A 143 7.55 -8.39 4.82
N ARG A 144 7.62 -8.21 3.50
CA ARG A 144 8.85 -8.03 2.75
C ARG A 144 8.58 -7.07 1.59
N GLU A 145 9.52 -6.14 1.34
CA GLU A 145 9.31 -5.06 0.35
C GLU A 145 8.02 -4.29 0.65
N PHE A 146 7.92 -3.79 1.87
CA PHE A 146 6.74 -3.15 2.42
C PHE A 146 6.94 -1.64 2.51
N SER A 147 5.89 -0.88 2.17
CA SER A 147 5.90 0.55 2.42
C SER A 147 4.50 1.14 2.61
N ILE A 148 4.41 2.11 3.53
CA ILE A 148 3.25 3.00 3.67
C ILE A 148 3.78 4.43 3.64
N MET A 149 3.24 5.29 2.79
CA MET A 149 3.73 6.64 2.58
C MET A 149 2.58 7.63 2.36
N GLY A 150 2.74 8.85 2.87
CA GLY A 150 1.76 9.91 2.65
C GLY A 150 0.60 9.96 3.64
N TYR A 151 0.59 9.08 4.63
CA TYR A 151 -0.40 9.05 5.71
C TYR A 151 0.21 9.37 7.06
N ARG A 152 -0.62 9.72 8.06
CA ARG A 152 -0.25 9.66 9.47
C ARG A 152 -0.52 8.26 10.00
N LEU A 153 0.47 7.68 10.67
CA LEU A 153 0.42 6.28 11.08
C LEU A 153 -0.14 6.07 12.51
N ASP A 154 -0.76 7.09 13.10
CA ASP A 154 -1.30 7.05 14.48
C ASP A 154 -2.30 5.92 14.71
N ARG A 155 -3.00 5.50 13.66
CA ARG A 155 -4.04 4.45 13.68
C ARG A 155 -3.61 3.19 12.92
N VAL A 156 -2.31 3.04 12.66
CA VAL A 156 -1.76 1.87 11.97
C VAL A 156 -0.97 1.04 12.98
N HIS A 157 -1.37 -0.20 13.15
CA HIS A 157 -0.62 -1.19 13.91
C HIS A 157 0.38 -1.89 13.00
N LEU A 158 1.64 -1.51 13.08
CA LEU A 158 2.71 -2.01 12.21
C LEU A 158 3.09 -3.46 12.50
N PRO A 159 3.73 -4.15 11.53
CA PRO A 159 4.28 -5.49 11.73
C PRO A 159 5.32 -5.51 12.87
N ARG A 160 5.39 -6.63 13.59
CA ARG A 160 6.37 -6.85 14.67
C ARG A 160 7.70 -7.34 14.11
N GLN A 161 8.36 -6.50 13.30
CA GLN A 161 9.65 -6.79 12.67
C GLN A 161 10.64 -5.67 12.98
N GLU A 162 11.89 -6.04 13.28
CA GLU A 162 12.94 -5.08 13.70
C GLU A 162 13.45 -4.19 12.56
N ASP A 163 13.21 -4.60 11.32
CA ASP A 163 13.68 -3.92 10.10
C ASP A 163 12.66 -2.90 9.53
N ILE A 164 11.55 -2.71 10.21
CA ILE A 164 10.56 -1.69 9.85
C ILE A 164 11.01 -0.33 10.38
N VAL A 165 11.26 0.59 9.46
CA VAL A 165 11.65 1.97 9.77
C VAL A 165 10.42 2.88 9.64
N VAL A 166 10.21 3.76 10.63
CA VAL A 166 9.17 4.78 10.60
C VAL A 166 9.82 6.16 10.64
N LEU A 167 9.47 7.00 9.67
CA LEU A 167 9.88 8.38 9.58
C LEU A 167 8.67 9.28 9.78
N HIS A 168 8.54 9.86 10.96
CA HIS A 168 7.51 10.86 11.23
C HIS A 168 7.84 12.16 10.52
N ARG A 169 6.84 12.79 9.88
CA ARG A 169 7.02 14.00 9.08
C ARG A 169 8.13 13.80 8.03
N TYR A 170 8.05 12.69 7.32
CA TYR A 170 9.12 12.20 6.45
C TYR A 170 9.66 13.22 5.44
N PRO A 171 8.88 14.18 4.89
CA PRO A 171 9.45 15.13 3.93
C PRO A 171 10.60 15.96 4.51
N THR A 172 10.47 16.37 5.77
CA THR A 172 11.55 17.10 6.47
C THR A 172 12.76 16.19 6.73
N VAL A 173 12.53 14.97 7.20
CA VAL A 173 13.60 13.99 7.47
C VAL A 173 14.37 13.64 6.18
N LEU A 174 13.66 13.35 5.10
CA LEU A 174 14.30 13.00 3.83
C LEU A 174 15.07 14.18 3.21
N ARG A 175 14.55 15.43 3.33
CA ARG A 175 15.31 16.61 2.88
C ARG A 175 16.65 16.74 3.62
N ASN A 176 16.63 16.55 4.93
CA ASN A 176 17.85 16.61 5.74
C ASN A 176 18.82 15.47 5.40
N ALA A 177 18.31 14.24 5.25
CA ALA A 177 19.12 13.08 4.86
C ALA A 177 19.72 13.24 3.46
N ALA A 178 18.92 13.68 2.49
CA ALA A 178 19.40 13.94 1.13
C ALA A 178 20.48 15.02 1.09
N ALA A 179 20.29 16.12 1.85
CA ALA A 179 21.30 17.19 1.94
C ALA A 179 22.61 16.67 2.54
N TRP A 180 22.55 15.83 3.57
CA TRP A 180 23.74 15.23 4.20
C TRP A 180 24.50 14.28 3.24
N LEU A 181 23.80 13.59 2.34
CA LEU A 181 24.39 12.69 1.35
C LEU A 181 25.00 13.44 0.15
N LYS A 182 24.64 14.71 -0.09
CA LYS A 182 25.11 15.51 -1.24
C LYS A 182 26.44 16.20 -0.93
N ARG A 183 27.50 15.42 -0.83
CA ARG A 183 28.86 15.96 -0.66
C ARG A 183 29.73 15.58 -1.86
N PRO A 184 30.84 16.35 -2.14
CA PRO A 184 31.70 16.11 -3.30
C PRO A 184 32.33 14.73 -3.34
N ASP A 185 32.65 14.17 -2.18
CA ASP A 185 33.26 12.87 -1.96
C ASP A 185 32.30 11.72 -1.73
N ALA A 186 30.99 11.94 -1.98
CA ALA A 186 29.95 10.94 -1.77
C ALA A 186 30.24 9.66 -2.58
N THR A 187 30.07 8.52 -1.93
CA THR A 187 30.16 7.19 -2.57
C THR A 187 29.02 6.96 -3.57
N GLU A 188 29.10 5.91 -4.36
CA GLU A 188 28.03 5.55 -5.28
C GLU A 188 26.73 5.20 -4.53
N ALA A 189 26.84 4.45 -3.43
CA ALA A 189 25.70 4.10 -2.58
C ALA A 189 25.03 5.35 -1.97
N GLU A 190 25.82 6.34 -1.52
CA GLU A 190 25.31 7.61 -1.01
C GLU A 190 24.60 8.43 -2.09
N ARG A 191 25.16 8.51 -3.30
CA ARG A 191 24.49 9.17 -4.43
C ARG A 191 23.18 8.49 -4.81
N ARG A 192 23.15 7.15 -4.79
CA ARG A 192 21.95 6.38 -5.07
C ARG A 192 20.82 6.68 -4.06
N TRP A 193 21.14 6.71 -2.76
CA TRP A 193 20.16 7.07 -1.73
C TRP A 193 19.72 8.53 -1.82
N SER A 194 20.63 9.45 -2.07
CA SER A 194 20.26 10.85 -2.30
C SER A 194 19.25 10.98 -3.45
N GLY A 195 19.48 10.27 -4.56
CA GLY A 195 18.55 10.24 -5.70
C GLY A 195 17.18 9.63 -5.35
N MET A 196 17.16 8.56 -4.55
CA MET A 196 15.92 7.96 -4.07
C MET A 196 15.14 8.90 -3.16
N PHE A 197 15.81 9.59 -2.23
CA PHE A 197 15.16 10.56 -1.36
C PHE A 197 14.61 11.74 -2.15
N ASP A 198 15.37 12.27 -3.11
CA ASP A 198 14.89 13.33 -4.01
C ASP A 198 13.69 12.88 -4.86
N TYR A 199 13.70 11.65 -5.37
CA TYR A 199 12.57 11.09 -6.10
C TYR A 199 11.32 10.97 -5.20
N THR A 200 11.48 10.49 -3.98
CA THR A 200 10.39 10.39 -3.00
C THR A 200 9.81 11.78 -2.68
N LEU A 201 10.69 12.79 -2.55
CA LEU A 201 10.30 14.18 -2.30
C LEU A 201 9.71 14.90 -3.53
N GLY A 202 9.92 14.38 -4.73
CA GLY A 202 9.38 14.95 -5.97
C GLY A 202 7.88 14.78 -6.12
N ALA A 203 7.25 13.93 -5.34
CA ALA A 203 5.80 13.78 -5.31
C ALA A 203 5.16 14.68 -4.23
N PRO A 204 3.99 15.26 -4.51
CA PRO A 204 3.25 16.00 -3.48
C PRO A 204 2.89 15.04 -2.34
N GLY A 205 3.11 15.45 -1.15
CA GLY A 205 2.72 14.76 0.07
C GLY A 205 2.52 15.79 1.17
N ALA A 206 1.69 15.51 2.15
CA ALA A 206 1.51 16.42 3.28
C ALA A 206 2.79 16.47 4.13
N GLU A 207 3.19 17.67 4.54
CA GLU A 207 4.41 17.89 5.36
C GLU A 207 4.34 17.19 6.72
N ASP A 208 3.15 16.87 7.21
CA ASP A 208 2.88 16.18 8.47
C ASP A 208 2.64 14.67 8.30
N SER A 209 2.82 14.15 7.09
CA SER A 209 2.67 12.72 6.82
C SER A 209 3.91 11.91 7.19
N ASP A 210 3.71 10.62 7.41
CA ASP A 210 4.73 9.66 7.77
C ASP A 210 5.10 8.75 6.60
N TYR A 211 6.25 8.10 6.72
CA TYR A 211 6.73 7.06 5.82
C TYR A 211 7.21 5.87 6.64
N CYS A 212 6.63 4.71 6.39
CA CYS A 212 7.05 3.43 6.95
C CYS A 212 7.54 2.53 5.82
N PHE A 213 8.66 1.85 6.02
CA PHE A 213 9.20 0.92 5.02
C PHE A 213 10.08 -0.16 5.63
N ASP A 214 10.17 -1.28 4.94
CA ASP A 214 11.11 -2.36 5.22
C ASP A 214 12.51 -2.02 4.67
N LEU A 215 13.45 -1.77 5.56
CA LEU A 215 14.81 -1.40 5.19
C LEU A 215 15.56 -2.58 4.54
N ASN A 216 15.34 -3.81 4.99
CA ASN A 216 15.97 -5.01 4.44
C ASN A 216 15.43 -5.39 3.04
N GLY A 217 14.30 -4.87 2.65
CA GLY A 217 13.73 -5.02 1.31
C GLY A 217 14.66 -4.56 0.19
N TYR A 218 15.62 -3.68 0.50
CA TYR A 218 16.64 -3.22 -0.46
C TYR A 218 17.73 -4.26 -0.75
N GLY A 219 17.90 -5.27 0.10
CA GLY A 219 18.73 -6.45 -0.15
C GLY A 219 20.25 -6.26 -0.18
N ASP A 220 20.75 -5.04 -0.30
CA ASP A 220 22.17 -4.69 -0.37
C ASP A 220 22.65 -4.14 0.98
N PRO A 221 23.55 -4.84 1.70
CA PRO A 221 24.03 -4.40 3.02
C PRO A 221 24.69 -3.02 3.03
N GLU A 222 25.38 -2.64 1.95
CA GLU A 222 25.98 -1.31 1.86
C GLU A 222 24.92 -0.22 1.76
N LEU A 223 23.90 -0.44 0.93
CA LEU A 223 22.76 0.47 0.82
C LEU A 223 22.01 0.61 2.16
N ILE A 224 21.77 -0.51 2.85
CA ILE A 224 21.12 -0.51 4.16
C ILE A 224 21.94 0.31 5.17
N ALA A 225 23.25 0.10 5.23
CA ALA A 225 24.13 0.82 6.16
C ALA A 225 24.18 2.33 5.85
N VAL A 226 24.18 2.72 4.59
CA VAL A 226 24.17 4.14 4.17
C VAL A 226 22.83 4.78 4.56
N ALA A 227 21.70 4.14 4.29
CA ALA A 227 20.38 4.65 4.66
C ALA A 227 20.29 4.87 6.16
N SER A 228 20.67 3.85 6.95
CA SER A 228 20.64 3.92 8.41
C SER A 228 21.41 5.11 8.95
N ARG A 229 22.65 5.35 8.44
CA ARG A 229 23.47 6.51 8.86
C ARG A 229 22.83 7.85 8.46
N ALA A 230 22.31 7.96 7.24
CA ALA A 230 21.70 9.19 6.74
C ALA A 230 20.44 9.54 7.52
N LEU A 231 19.60 8.56 7.82
CA LEU A 231 18.37 8.73 8.59
C LEU A 231 18.67 9.05 10.06
N ALA A 232 19.63 8.38 10.69
CA ALA A 232 20.07 8.69 12.04
C ALA A 232 20.60 10.13 12.14
N HIS A 233 21.39 10.58 11.16
CA HIS A 233 21.85 11.97 11.08
C HIS A 233 20.68 12.96 10.98
N ALA A 234 19.70 12.67 10.13
CA ALA A 234 18.55 13.54 9.88
C ALA A 234 17.59 13.66 11.08
N HIS A 235 17.50 12.63 11.91
CA HIS A 235 16.69 12.64 13.13
C HIS A 235 17.37 13.26 14.34
N GLY A 236 18.68 13.50 14.29
CA GLY A 236 19.44 14.05 15.44
C GLY A 236 19.60 13.11 16.62
N ALA A 237 19.13 11.85 16.55
CA ALA A 237 19.37 10.78 17.54
C ALA A 237 18.77 9.43 17.07
N SER A 238 19.48 8.36 17.41
CA SER A 238 19.06 6.96 17.53
C SER A 238 17.75 6.52 16.85
N LEU A 239 17.91 5.76 15.79
CA LEU A 239 16.97 4.68 15.46
C LEU A 239 17.04 3.69 16.63
N THR A 240 16.04 3.62 17.46
CA THR A 240 15.89 2.59 18.53
C THR A 240 15.06 1.44 17.99
#